data_15b2758f1a02a407bda7b5d46150adaa
#
_entry.id   15b2758f1a02a407bda7b5d46150adaa
#
_cell.length_a   1.000
_cell.length_b   1.000
_cell.length_c   1.000
_cell.angle_alpha   90.00
_cell.angle_beta   90.00
_cell.angle_gamma   90.00
#
_symmetry.space_group_name_H-M   'P 1'
#
loop_
_entity.id
_entity.type
_entity.pdbx_description
1 polymer ?
#
loop_
_entity_poly.entity_id
_entity_poly.type
_entity_poly.pdbx_seq_one_letter_code
_entity_poly.pdbx_strand_id
1 'polypeptide(L)'
;MKILAIESSCDETAAAVIEDGRKICSNIINSQANEHALYGGVVPEIASRGHVEAICSVTQAAVREAGLTMQEVDAVAATCAPGLIGALLVGANYAKSLAWSLGKPFIPVHHIRGHIAANLLAFPELEPPILCLSASGGSSMIVLVRDYTDMEILGGTRDDAAGEAFDKVARVLGVGYPGGPKIDKLAQGGDDTAYPLPRSHVDGAPLDFSFSGLKTAVINLAHNAGQKGEEINVSDLAASFSAAVSDTLVPRLKLAAEMTGVTTLVAAGGVAANSRLRHDLHQMADELGVPIYMPPLSLCGDNAAMIGAQAYYEYLAGNTGTIWQNAFATAEISEKICQKHGIAKKRAKR
;
A
#
# COMPACT_ATOMS: atom_id res chain seq x y z
N MET A 1 17.96 -10.81 -14.20
CA MET A 1 18.44 -10.33 -12.88
C MET A 1 17.46 -10.78 -11.81
N LYS A 2 17.94 -11.52 -10.81
CA LYS A 2 17.13 -12.05 -9.70
C LYS A 2 17.36 -11.22 -8.45
N ILE A 3 16.29 -10.57 -7.97
CA ILE A 3 16.34 -9.70 -6.79
C ILE A 3 15.62 -10.40 -5.64
N LEU A 4 16.31 -10.57 -4.52
CA LEU A 4 15.70 -10.94 -3.24
C LEU A 4 15.17 -9.68 -2.58
N ALA A 5 13.86 -9.58 -2.42
CA ALA A 5 13.19 -8.43 -1.83
C ALA A 5 12.60 -8.76 -0.46
N ILE A 6 12.59 -7.78 0.44
CA ILE A 6 12.08 -7.88 1.80
C ILE A 6 11.10 -6.74 2.06
N GLU A 7 9.94 -7.10 2.59
CA GLU A 7 8.91 -6.15 3.07
C GLU A 7 8.71 -6.35 4.57
N SER A 8 8.74 -5.26 5.33
CA SER A 8 8.49 -5.26 6.77
C SER A 8 8.01 -3.89 7.28
N SER A 9 7.26 -3.15 6.45
CA SER A 9 6.90 -1.76 6.80
C SER A 9 5.77 -1.63 7.84
N CYS A 10 4.97 -2.69 8.03
CA CYS A 10 3.82 -2.70 8.94
C CYS A 10 3.72 -4.00 9.74
N ASP A 11 2.79 -4.88 9.40
CA ASP A 11 2.51 -6.13 10.14
C ASP A 11 2.74 -7.41 9.29
N GLU A 12 3.19 -7.27 8.04
CA GLU A 12 3.62 -8.38 7.20
C GLU A 12 5.15 -8.49 7.16
N THR A 13 5.68 -9.66 7.53
CA THR A 13 7.06 -10.03 7.21
C THR A 13 7.06 -10.80 5.91
N ALA A 14 7.55 -10.23 4.82
CA ALA A 14 7.56 -10.93 3.55
C ALA A 14 8.95 -10.93 2.90
N ALA A 15 9.21 -11.98 2.12
CA ALA A 15 10.37 -12.09 1.25
C ALA A 15 9.97 -12.70 -0.09
N ALA A 16 10.54 -12.20 -1.18
CA ALA A 16 10.25 -12.67 -2.53
C ALA A 16 11.51 -12.68 -3.39
N VAL A 17 11.54 -13.55 -4.38
CA VAL A 17 12.53 -13.49 -5.46
C VAL A 17 11.82 -13.09 -6.74
N ILE A 18 12.28 -12.00 -7.34
CA ILE A 18 11.72 -11.43 -8.57
C ILE A 18 12.79 -11.44 -9.66
N GLU A 19 12.42 -11.92 -10.83
CA GLU A 19 13.28 -11.93 -12.02
C GLU A 19 12.86 -10.79 -12.96
N ASP A 20 13.83 -9.95 -13.31
CA ASP A 20 13.70 -8.84 -14.26
C ASP A 20 12.50 -7.89 -13.99
N GLY A 21 12.13 -7.72 -12.70
CA GLY A 21 11.07 -6.82 -12.26
C GLY A 21 9.65 -7.24 -12.64
N ARG A 22 9.47 -8.37 -13.34
CA ARG A 22 8.19 -8.78 -13.91
C ARG A 22 7.76 -10.20 -13.54
N LYS A 23 8.70 -11.09 -13.25
CA LYS A 23 8.39 -12.49 -12.97
C LYS A 23 8.58 -12.80 -11.50
N ILE A 24 7.52 -13.30 -10.87
CA ILE A 24 7.55 -13.81 -9.49
C ILE A 24 8.13 -15.22 -9.52
N CYS A 25 9.31 -15.41 -8.91
CA CYS A 25 9.88 -16.73 -8.68
C CYS A 25 9.44 -17.32 -7.34
N SER A 26 9.23 -16.48 -6.33
CA SER A 26 8.65 -16.81 -5.03
C SER A 26 8.09 -15.57 -4.35
N ASN A 27 7.11 -15.74 -3.44
CA ASN A 27 6.58 -14.65 -2.61
C ASN A 27 6.00 -15.22 -1.32
N ILE A 28 6.79 -15.21 -0.25
CA ILE A 28 6.44 -15.75 1.07
C ILE A 28 6.00 -14.59 1.97
N ILE A 29 4.84 -14.73 2.58
CA ILE A 29 4.26 -13.73 3.47
C ILE A 29 3.96 -14.39 4.82
N ASN A 30 4.44 -13.80 5.90
CA ASN A 30 4.08 -14.13 7.28
C ASN A 30 3.38 -12.92 7.90
N SER A 31 2.03 -12.98 7.97
CA SER A 31 1.22 -11.89 8.49
C SER A 31 1.00 -12.03 9.99
N GLN A 32 1.10 -10.91 10.69
CA GLN A 32 0.83 -10.77 12.13
C GLN A 32 -0.62 -10.30 12.38
N ALA A 33 -1.49 -10.27 11.36
CA ALA A 33 -2.86 -9.74 11.46
C ALA A 33 -3.68 -10.40 12.59
N ASN A 34 -3.53 -11.72 12.79
CA ASN A 34 -4.22 -12.44 13.87
C ASN A 34 -3.77 -12.00 15.26
N GLU A 35 -2.49 -11.70 15.46
CA GLU A 35 -1.95 -11.18 16.71
C GLU A 35 -2.45 -9.76 16.96
N HIS A 36 -2.37 -8.90 15.96
CA HIS A 36 -2.82 -7.52 16.04
C HIS A 36 -4.35 -7.38 16.20
N ALA A 37 -5.13 -8.37 15.72
CA ALA A 37 -6.56 -8.41 15.94
C ALA A 37 -6.95 -8.43 17.44
N LEU A 38 -6.11 -9.02 18.30
CA LEU A 38 -6.31 -9.05 19.76
C LEU A 38 -6.27 -7.63 20.39
N TYR A 39 -5.57 -6.71 19.73
CA TYR A 39 -5.42 -5.31 20.17
C TYR A 39 -6.34 -4.35 19.38
N GLY A 40 -7.09 -4.87 18.41
CA GLY A 40 -7.97 -4.08 17.55
C GLY A 40 -7.22 -3.21 16.52
N GLY A 41 -5.98 -3.56 16.19
CA GLY A 41 -5.15 -2.89 15.20
C GLY A 41 -3.65 -3.05 15.49
N VAL A 42 -2.80 -2.58 14.58
CA VAL A 42 -1.36 -2.77 14.66
C VAL A 42 -0.74 -2.08 15.87
N VAL A 43 0.08 -2.81 16.62
CA VAL A 43 0.90 -2.31 17.72
C VAL A 43 2.37 -2.29 17.27
N PRO A 44 2.98 -1.12 17.06
CA PRO A 44 4.30 -1.00 16.41
C PRO A 44 5.44 -1.80 17.06
N GLU A 45 5.46 -1.88 18.41
CA GLU A 45 6.48 -2.67 19.12
C GLU A 45 6.31 -4.17 18.91
N ILE A 46 5.07 -4.67 18.93
CA ILE A 46 4.76 -6.08 18.68
C ILE A 46 5.15 -6.42 17.24
N ALA A 47 4.75 -5.57 16.27
CA ALA A 47 5.12 -5.76 14.88
C ALA A 47 6.64 -5.87 14.70
N SER A 48 7.40 -4.96 15.31
CA SER A 48 8.87 -4.96 15.22
C SER A 48 9.49 -6.26 15.75
N ARG A 49 8.99 -6.80 16.86
CA ARG A 49 9.46 -8.08 17.43
C ARG A 49 9.12 -9.26 16.55
N GLY A 50 7.88 -9.33 16.05
CA GLY A 50 7.45 -10.37 15.12
C GLY A 50 8.32 -10.43 13.84
N HIS A 51 8.71 -9.26 13.31
CA HIS A 51 9.64 -9.21 12.18
C HIS A 51 11.02 -9.81 12.52
N VAL A 52 11.58 -9.53 13.70
CA VAL A 52 12.87 -10.11 14.13
C VAL A 52 12.80 -11.63 14.19
N GLU A 53 11.69 -12.17 14.68
CA GLU A 53 11.51 -13.63 14.82
C GLU A 53 11.31 -14.32 13.45
N ALA A 54 10.63 -13.67 12.52
CA ALA A 54 10.22 -14.29 11.25
C ALA A 54 11.19 -14.09 10.08
N ILE A 55 11.95 -12.98 10.04
CA ILE A 55 12.64 -12.52 8.84
C ILE A 55 13.62 -13.54 8.26
N CYS A 56 14.37 -14.26 9.12
CA CYS A 56 15.33 -15.25 8.65
C CYS A 56 14.64 -16.45 7.97
N SER A 57 13.61 -16.99 8.60
CA SER A 57 12.88 -18.16 8.09
C SER A 57 12.10 -17.84 6.82
N VAL A 58 11.46 -16.68 6.76
CA VAL A 58 10.70 -16.19 5.59
C VAL A 58 11.66 -15.97 4.41
N THR A 59 12.82 -15.35 4.64
CA THR A 59 13.82 -15.13 3.59
C THR A 59 14.38 -16.45 3.05
N GLN A 60 14.71 -17.40 3.93
CA GLN A 60 15.20 -18.72 3.51
C GLN A 60 14.12 -19.49 2.73
N ALA A 61 12.87 -19.40 3.15
CA ALA A 61 11.77 -20.03 2.44
C ALA A 61 11.60 -19.46 1.03
N ALA A 62 11.68 -18.13 0.87
CA ALA A 62 11.56 -17.47 -0.43
C ALA A 62 12.67 -17.91 -1.40
N VAL A 63 13.91 -17.93 -0.96
CA VAL A 63 15.05 -18.35 -1.81
C VAL A 63 14.93 -19.82 -2.19
N ARG A 64 14.54 -20.68 -1.23
CA ARG A 64 14.33 -22.12 -1.48
C ARG A 64 13.18 -22.37 -2.45
N GLU A 65 12.04 -21.65 -2.30
CA GLU A 65 10.90 -21.80 -3.21
C GLU A 65 11.24 -21.35 -4.63
N ALA A 66 12.08 -20.32 -4.77
CA ALA A 66 12.62 -19.91 -6.06
C ALA A 66 13.61 -20.92 -6.69
N GLY A 67 13.97 -21.99 -5.99
CA GLY A 67 14.94 -22.98 -6.44
C GLY A 67 16.37 -22.46 -6.48
N LEU A 68 16.71 -21.48 -5.63
CA LEU A 68 18.00 -20.81 -5.61
C LEU A 68 18.76 -21.02 -4.29
N THR A 69 20.05 -20.72 -4.34
CA THR A 69 20.87 -20.44 -3.17
C THR A 69 20.99 -18.93 -2.96
N MET A 70 21.40 -18.50 -1.77
CA MET A 70 21.61 -17.06 -1.47
C MET A 70 22.68 -16.42 -2.38
N GLN A 71 23.67 -17.17 -2.84
CA GLN A 71 24.74 -16.69 -3.72
C GLN A 71 24.26 -16.40 -5.15
N GLU A 72 23.17 -17.03 -5.57
CA GLU A 72 22.61 -16.90 -6.93
C GLU A 72 21.67 -15.70 -7.09
N VAL A 73 21.38 -14.96 -6.01
CA VAL A 73 20.69 -13.68 -6.14
C VAL A 73 21.66 -12.60 -6.62
N ASP A 74 21.16 -11.69 -7.47
CA ASP A 74 21.98 -10.63 -8.06
C ASP A 74 22.00 -9.35 -7.22
N ALA A 75 20.95 -9.11 -6.44
CA ALA A 75 20.79 -7.97 -5.55
C ALA A 75 19.84 -8.29 -4.40
N VAL A 76 19.93 -7.51 -3.32
CA VAL A 76 18.99 -7.56 -2.19
C VAL A 76 18.30 -6.20 -2.07
N ALA A 77 16.97 -6.21 -1.96
CA ALA A 77 16.16 -5.02 -1.79
C ALA A 77 15.37 -5.07 -0.49
N ALA A 78 15.04 -3.91 0.05
CA ALA A 78 14.09 -3.81 1.15
C ALA A 78 13.32 -2.50 1.13
N THR A 79 12.13 -2.54 1.69
CA THR A 79 11.38 -1.33 2.00
C THR A 79 12.13 -0.53 3.06
N CYS A 80 12.42 0.74 2.72
CA CYS A 80 13.13 1.66 3.60
C CYS A 80 12.27 2.87 4.01
N ALA A 81 11.15 3.11 3.35
CA ALA A 81 10.18 4.19 3.65
C ALA A 81 8.92 4.06 2.78
N PRO A 82 7.77 4.67 3.19
CA PRO A 82 7.41 4.95 4.57
C PRO A 82 6.96 3.69 5.31
N GLY A 83 6.74 3.81 6.65
CA GLY A 83 6.21 2.72 7.48
C GLY A 83 6.54 2.88 8.95
N LEU A 84 6.23 1.86 9.74
CA LEU A 84 6.58 1.80 11.16
C LEU A 84 8.09 1.70 11.31
N ILE A 85 8.71 2.71 11.92
CA ILE A 85 10.18 2.84 11.94
C ILE A 85 10.90 1.61 12.51
N GLY A 86 10.37 1.03 13.61
CA GLY A 86 10.95 -0.17 14.21
C GLY A 86 10.90 -1.38 13.27
N ALA A 87 9.77 -1.58 12.60
CA ALA A 87 9.56 -2.64 11.63
C ALA A 87 10.46 -2.46 10.39
N LEU A 88 10.49 -1.26 9.81
CA LEU A 88 11.39 -0.91 8.69
C LEU A 88 12.86 -1.15 9.02
N LEU A 89 13.30 -0.81 10.25
CA LEU A 89 14.69 -1.00 10.68
C LEU A 89 15.07 -2.49 10.71
N VAL A 90 14.14 -3.38 11.02
CA VAL A 90 14.43 -4.84 10.98
C VAL A 90 14.72 -5.28 9.55
N GLY A 91 13.80 -5.03 8.61
CA GLY A 91 13.97 -5.44 7.21
C GLY A 91 15.14 -4.76 6.52
N ALA A 92 15.29 -3.44 6.67
CA ALA A 92 16.34 -2.68 6.03
C ALA A 92 17.75 -3.08 6.55
N ASN A 93 17.93 -3.29 7.85
CA ASN A 93 19.22 -3.70 8.40
C ASN A 93 19.55 -5.15 8.04
N TYR A 94 18.56 -6.04 8.07
CA TYR A 94 18.73 -7.42 7.63
C TYR A 94 19.18 -7.48 6.15
N ALA A 95 18.44 -6.79 5.27
CA ALA A 95 18.73 -6.76 3.84
C ALA A 95 20.10 -6.15 3.52
N LYS A 96 20.47 -5.04 4.18
CA LYS A 96 21.81 -4.43 4.02
C LYS A 96 22.92 -5.38 4.44
N SER A 97 22.77 -6.02 5.60
CA SER A 97 23.78 -6.96 6.13
C SER A 97 23.92 -8.16 5.20
N LEU A 98 22.79 -8.68 4.69
CA LEU A 98 22.80 -9.78 3.74
C LEU A 98 23.46 -9.37 2.42
N ALA A 99 23.10 -8.23 1.84
CA ALA A 99 23.70 -7.70 0.62
C ALA A 99 25.21 -7.55 0.76
N TRP A 100 25.65 -6.96 1.87
CA TRP A 100 27.06 -6.77 2.15
C TRP A 100 27.81 -8.09 2.31
N SER A 101 27.27 -9.07 3.03
CA SER A 101 27.87 -10.38 3.23
C SER A 101 28.02 -11.18 1.92
N LEU A 102 27.10 -10.97 0.98
CA LEU A 102 27.08 -11.61 -0.33
C LEU A 102 27.90 -10.83 -1.39
N GLY A 103 28.39 -9.63 -1.07
CA GLY A 103 29.04 -8.75 -2.04
C GLY A 103 28.10 -8.26 -3.15
N LYS A 104 26.82 -8.13 -2.86
CA LYS A 104 25.76 -7.75 -3.82
C LYS A 104 25.26 -6.33 -3.53
N PRO A 105 24.70 -5.62 -4.55
CA PRO A 105 24.09 -4.32 -4.35
C PRO A 105 22.88 -4.41 -3.43
N PHE A 106 22.70 -3.37 -2.58
CA PHE A 106 21.50 -3.13 -1.79
C PHE A 106 20.63 -2.09 -2.47
N ILE A 107 19.31 -2.33 -2.58
CA ILE A 107 18.37 -1.45 -3.24
C ILE A 107 17.30 -1.01 -2.23
N PRO A 108 17.33 0.25 -1.75
CA PRO A 108 16.29 0.78 -0.86
C PRO A 108 15.06 1.17 -1.69
N VAL A 109 13.90 0.68 -1.30
CA VAL A 109 12.65 0.87 -2.02
C VAL A 109 11.66 1.69 -1.19
N HIS A 110 10.87 2.50 -1.88
CA HIS A 110 9.72 3.20 -1.32
C HIS A 110 8.49 2.30 -1.36
N HIS A 111 7.87 2.06 -0.21
CA HIS A 111 6.72 1.15 -0.05
C HIS A 111 5.58 1.41 -1.05
N ILE A 112 5.16 2.67 -1.19
CA ILE A 112 4.04 3.02 -2.09
C ILE A 112 4.41 2.82 -3.57
N ARG A 113 5.67 3.06 -3.95
CA ARG A 113 6.15 2.71 -5.30
C ARG A 113 6.06 1.20 -5.52
N GLY A 114 6.33 0.40 -4.48
CA GLY A 114 6.11 -1.04 -4.50
C GLY A 114 4.66 -1.40 -4.82
N HIS A 115 3.68 -0.83 -4.11
CA HIS A 115 2.27 -1.06 -4.41
C HIS A 115 1.91 -0.74 -5.87
N ILE A 116 2.41 0.36 -6.42
CA ILE A 116 2.20 0.70 -7.83
C ILE A 116 2.83 -0.38 -8.73
N ALA A 117 4.06 -0.80 -8.42
CA ALA A 117 4.80 -1.80 -9.18
C ALA A 117 4.19 -3.21 -9.11
N ALA A 118 3.32 -3.51 -8.14
CA ALA A 118 2.55 -4.76 -8.10
C ALA A 118 1.74 -4.99 -9.39
N ASN A 119 1.28 -3.91 -10.03
CA ASN A 119 0.60 -3.99 -11.32
C ASN A 119 1.52 -4.45 -12.45
N LEU A 120 2.81 -4.13 -12.38
CA LEU A 120 3.79 -4.57 -13.38
C LEU A 120 4.04 -6.09 -13.34
N LEU A 121 3.79 -6.72 -12.19
CA LEU A 121 3.85 -8.17 -12.04
C LEU A 121 2.62 -8.87 -12.62
N ALA A 122 1.45 -8.22 -12.48
CA ALA A 122 0.19 -8.75 -12.97
C ALA A 122 -0.01 -8.53 -14.48
N PHE A 123 0.53 -7.42 -14.98
CA PHE A 123 0.38 -6.95 -16.36
C PHE A 123 1.74 -6.61 -16.96
N PRO A 124 2.45 -7.61 -17.52
CA PRO A 124 3.80 -7.42 -18.05
C PRO A 124 3.91 -6.39 -19.19
N GLU A 125 2.81 -6.13 -19.89
CA GLU A 125 2.72 -5.13 -20.95
C GLU A 125 2.57 -3.68 -20.44
N LEU A 126 2.31 -3.50 -19.13
CA LEU A 126 2.05 -2.18 -18.57
C LEU A 126 3.33 -1.32 -18.54
N GLU A 127 3.25 -0.15 -19.14
CA GLU A 127 4.35 0.82 -19.22
C GLU A 127 3.88 2.24 -18.88
N PRO A 128 4.75 3.08 -18.27
CA PRO A 128 4.47 4.52 -18.12
C PRO A 128 4.30 5.25 -19.48
N PRO A 129 3.55 6.36 -19.54
CA PRO A 129 2.94 7.04 -18.39
C PRO A 129 1.65 6.39 -17.90
N ILE A 130 1.48 6.36 -16.56
CA ILE A 130 0.35 5.73 -15.86
C ILE A 130 -0.24 6.72 -14.85
N LEU A 131 -1.55 6.75 -14.72
CA LEU A 131 -2.23 7.44 -13.63
C LEU A 131 -2.73 6.40 -12.61
N CYS A 132 -2.23 6.47 -11.39
CA CYS A 132 -2.50 5.48 -10.35
C CYS A 132 -3.32 6.06 -9.19
N LEU A 133 -4.43 5.40 -8.84
CA LEU A 133 -5.07 5.54 -7.55
C LEU A 133 -4.40 4.56 -6.58
N SER A 134 -3.54 5.07 -5.70
CA SER A 134 -2.93 4.29 -4.63
C SER A 134 -3.70 4.49 -3.34
N ALA A 135 -4.35 3.45 -2.82
CA ALA A 135 -5.13 3.49 -1.59
C ALA A 135 -4.85 2.27 -0.71
N SER A 136 -4.32 2.51 0.49
CA SER A 136 -3.91 1.49 1.45
C SER A 136 -4.33 1.86 2.88
N GLY A 137 -3.88 1.10 3.87
CA GLY A 137 -4.08 1.39 5.30
C GLY A 137 -3.47 2.71 5.73
N GLY A 138 -2.27 3.03 5.23
CA GLY A 138 -1.51 4.20 5.66
C GLY A 138 -1.46 5.35 4.66
N SER A 139 -1.96 5.17 3.42
CA SER A 139 -1.88 6.19 2.38
C SER A 139 -3.05 6.12 1.41
N SER A 140 -3.46 7.29 0.89
CA SER A 140 -4.43 7.39 -0.19
C SER A 140 -4.08 8.60 -1.05
N MET A 141 -3.77 8.37 -2.33
CA MET A 141 -3.29 9.41 -3.23
C MET A 141 -3.52 9.06 -4.70
N ILE A 142 -3.53 10.08 -5.55
CA ILE A 142 -3.52 9.96 -7.00
C ILE A 142 -2.10 10.31 -7.46
N VAL A 143 -1.44 9.39 -8.16
CA VAL A 143 -0.04 9.49 -8.56
C VAL A 143 0.06 9.45 -10.07
N LEU A 144 0.73 10.44 -10.65
CA LEU A 144 1.20 10.41 -12.02
C LEU A 144 2.57 9.73 -12.05
N VAL A 145 2.65 8.59 -12.69
CA VAL A 145 3.89 7.84 -12.96
C VAL A 145 4.35 8.20 -14.36
N ARG A 146 5.33 9.09 -14.47
CA ARG A 146 5.90 9.51 -15.76
C ARG A 146 6.88 8.48 -16.30
N ASP A 147 7.61 7.85 -15.38
CA ASP A 147 8.53 6.76 -15.62
C ASP A 147 8.58 5.87 -14.38
N TYR A 148 9.12 4.69 -14.46
CA TYR A 148 9.20 3.70 -13.36
C TYR A 148 9.80 4.25 -12.05
N THR A 149 10.59 5.31 -12.12
CA THR A 149 11.21 5.97 -10.95
C THR A 149 10.88 7.47 -10.84
N ASP A 150 10.06 8.01 -11.74
CA ASP A 150 9.60 9.40 -11.71
C ASP A 150 8.09 9.44 -11.46
N MET A 151 7.73 9.80 -10.21
CA MET A 151 6.36 9.78 -9.72
C MET A 151 6.04 11.09 -9.02
N GLU A 152 4.84 11.63 -9.31
CA GLU A 152 4.32 12.88 -8.76
C GLU A 152 2.94 12.66 -8.15
N ILE A 153 2.71 13.20 -6.95
CA ILE A 153 1.38 13.23 -6.32
C ILE A 153 0.58 14.37 -6.93
N LEU A 154 -0.57 14.06 -7.53
CA LEU A 154 -1.51 15.05 -8.04
C LEU A 154 -2.56 15.45 -7.02
N GLY A 155 -2.91 14.55 -6.12
CA GLY A 155 -3.85 14.77 -5.04
C GLY A 155 -3.76 13.64 -4.01
N GLY A 156 -4.27 13.89 -2.80
CA GLY A 156 -4.20 12.89 -1.74
C GLY A 156 -5.11 13.21 -0.56
N THR A 157 -5.11 12.30 0.41
CA THR A 157 -5.89 12.54 1.63
C THR A 157 -5.27 13.65 2.46
N ARG A 158 -6.15 14.49 3.04
CA ARG A 158 -5.77 15.58 3.96
C ARG A 158 -5.76 15.14 5.43
N ASP A 159 -6.23 13.91 5.69
CA ASP A 159 -6.36 13.36 7.04
C ASP A 159 -6.17 11.82 7.03
N ASP A 160 -7.17 11.05 7.47
CA ASP A 160 -7.09 9.59 7.50
C ASP A 160 -6.95 9.02 6.08
N ALA A 161 -6.20 7.94 5.92
CA ALA A 161 -6.22 7.13 4.71
C ALA A 161 -7.55 6.35 4.58
N ALA A 162 -7.93 5.97 3.37
CA ALA A 162 -9.15 5.20 3.14
C ALA A 162 -9.16 3.87 3.90
N GLY A 163 -8.06 3.12 3.90
CA GLY A 163 -7.96 1.87 4.63
C GLY A 163 -8.03 2.05 6.16
N GLU A 164 -7.42 3.10 6.69
CA GLU A 164 -7.54 3.47 8.11
C GLU A 164 -9.00 3.80 8.47
N ALA A 165 -9.75 4.44 7.56
CA ALA A 165 -11.17 4.71 7.76
C ALA A 165 -11.98 3.39 7.81
N PHE A 166 -11.68 2.42 6.93
CA PHE A 166 -12.27 1.08 6.98
C PHE A 166 -11.99 0.37 8.31
N ASP A 167 -10.77 0.40 8.83
CA ASP A 167 -10.40 -0.25 10.09
C ASP A 167 -11.11 0.41 11.29
N LYS A 168 -11.19 1.74 11.31
CA LYS A 168 -11.89 2.49 12.36
C LYS A 168 -13.39 2.22 12.36
N VAL A 169 -14.03 2.17 11.18
CA VAL A 169 -15.45 1.83 11.04
C VAL A 169 -15.70 0.37 11.44
N ALA A 170 -14.84 -0.56 11.01
CA ALA A 170 -14.95 -1.96 11.41
C ALA A 170 -14.91 -2.15 12.94
N ARG A 171 -14.06 -1.38 13.61
CA ARG A 171 -13.99 -1.37 15.08
C ARG A 171 -15.30 -0.89 15.71
N VAL A 172 -15.89 0.19 15.18
CA VAL A 172 -17.18 0.74 15.66
C VAL A 172 -18.32 -0.26 15.47
N LEU A 173 -18.32 -0.97 14.36
CA LEU A 173 -19.30 -2.02 14.04
C LEU A 173 -19.04 -3.35 14.78
N GLY A 174 -17.97 -3.45 15.57
CA GLY A 174 -17.62 -4.65 16.32
C GLY A 174 -17.14 -5.83 15.46
N VAL A 175 -16.76 -5.60 14.18
CA VAL A 175 -16.34 -6.68 13.28
C VAL A 175 -14.85 -6.98 13.33
N GLY A 176 -14.08 -6.11 13.99
CA GLY A 176 -12.66 -6.32 14.31
C GLY A 176 -11.69 -6.05 13.14
N TYR A 177 -10.41 -6.35 13.39
CA TYR A 177 -9.28 -6.13 12.47
C TYR A 177 -8.94 -7.41 11.67
N PRO A 178 -8.44 -7.33 10.41
CA PRO A 178 -8.42 -6.14 9.55
C PRO A 178 -9.83 -5.75 9.07
N GLY A 179 -10.10 -4.43 9.01
CA GLY A 179 -11.44 -3.92 8.76
C GLY A 179 -11.87 -3.99 7.29
N GLY A 180 -10.95 -3.67 6.37
CA GLY A 180 -11.27 -3.60 4.94
C GLY A 180 -11.97 -4.84 4.40
N PRO A 181 -11.36 -6.04 4.47
CA PRO A 181 -11.98 -7.28 3.97
C PRO A 181 -13.28 -7.65 4.69
N LYS A 182 -13.41 -7.33 5.99
CA LYS A 182 -14.61 -7.65 6.76
C LYS A 182 -15.78 -6.74 6.39
N ILE A 183 -15.53 -5.44 6.23
CA ILE A 183 -16.54 -4.48 5.74
C ILE A 183 -16.95 -4.84 4.32
N ASP A 184 -16.02 -5.15 3.43
CA ASP A 184 -16.32 -5.55 2.06
C ASP A 184 -17.25 -6.78 2.01
N LYS A 185 -16.96 -7.79 2.84
CA LYS A 185 -17.81 -8.98 2.96
C LYS A 185 -19.20 -8.67 3.51
N LEU A 186 -19.30 -7.80 4.51
CA LEU A 186 -20.59 -7.38 5.10
C LEU A 186 -21.42 -6.54 4.14
N ALA A 187 -20.77 -5.72 3.31
CA ALA A 187 -21.43 -4.88 2.33
C ALA A 187 -22.12 -5.66 1.21
N GLN A 188 -21.75 -6.93 1.00
CA GLN A 188 -22.35 -7.77 -0.03
C GLN A 188 -23.82 -8.03 0.28
N GLY A 189 -24.70 -7.53 -0.60
CA GLY A 189 -26.15 -7.66 -0.46
C GLY A 189 -26.82 -6.60 0.43
N GLY A 190 -26.06 -5.65 0.98
CA GLY A 190 -26.59 -4.48 1.68
C GLY A 190 -27.08 -3.39 0.71
N ASP A 191 -27.99 -2.56 1.20
CA ASP A 191 -28.46 -1.36 0.50
C ASP A 191 -27.46 -0.21 0.71
N ASP A 192 -26.77 0.20 -0.35
CA ASP A 192 -25.76 1.25 -0.32
C ASP A 192 -26.32 2.67 -0.22
N THR A 193 -27.65 2.82 -0.29
CA THR A 193 -28.39 4.09 -0.15
C THR A 193 -29.09 4.25 1.21
N ALA A 194 -29.12 3.19 2.04
CA ALA A 194 -29.86 3.16 3.31
C ALA A 194 -29.39 4.22 4.31
N TYR A 195 -28.10 4.57 4.29
CA TYR A 195 -27.51 5.57 5.20
C TYR A 195 -26.88 6.72 4.40
N PRO A 196 -27.44 7.96 4.50
CA PRO A 196 -26.91 9.14 3.79
C PRO A 196 -25.60 9.62 4.44
N LEU A 197 -24.48 9.00 4.07
CA LEU A 197 -23.16 9.36 4.56
C LEU A 197 -22.57 10.52 3.72
N PRO A 198 -21.75 11.41 4.35
CA PRO A 198 -21.17 12.54 3.63
C PRO A 198 -20.12 12.09 2.60
N ARG A 199 -19.99 12.85 1.52
CA ARG A 199 -18.92 12.76 0.54
C ARG A 199 -17.93 13.89 0.76
N SER A 200 -16.65 13.58 0.73
CA SER A 200 -15.61 14.55 0.95
C SER A 200 -15.57 15.62 -0.13
N HIS A 201 -15.41 16.87 0.29
CA HIS A 201 -15.07 18.00 -0.57
C HIS A 201 -13.91 18.77 0.07
N VAL A 202 -12.89 19.16 -0.72
CA VAL A 202 -11.75 19.96 -0.27
C VAL A 202 -11.68 21.22 -1.12
N ASP A 203 -11.98 22.34 -0.50
CA ASP A 203 -12.02 23.63 -1.20
C ASP A 203 -10.65 23.99 -1.81
N GLY A 204 -10.63 24.40 -3.07
CA GLY A 204 -9.43 24.82 -3.79
C GLY A 204 -8.47 23.68 -4.17
N ALA A 205 -8.77 22.42 -3.84
CA ALA A 205 -7.96 21.26 -4.15
C ALA A 205 -8.83 20.10 -4.69
N PRO A 206 -9.25 20.16 -5.95
CA PRO A 206 -10.27 19.26 -6.50
C PRO A 206 -9.84 17.78 -6.57
N LEU A 207 -8.55 17.49 -6.53
CA LEU A 207 -8.01 16.12 -6.53
C LEU A 207 -7.76 15.57 -5.12
N ASP A 208 -7.85 16.43 -4.08
CA ASP A 208 -7.68 16.00 -2.70
C ASP A 208 -8.97 15.45 -2.11
N PHE A 209 -8.83 14.65 -1.08
CA PHE A 209 -9.94 14.03 -0.37
C PHE A 209 -9.71 13.98 1.15
N SER A 210 -10.75 13.65 1.91
CA SER A 210 -10.74 13.52 3.37
C SER A 210 -11.68 12.39 3.77
N PHE A 211 -11.30 11.59 4.75
CA PHE A 211 -12.12 10.50 5.29
C PHE A 211 -12.52 10.69 6.76
N SER A 212 -11.94 11.68 7.46
CA SER A 212 -12.25 11.93 8.87
C SER A 212 -13.70 12.31 9.10
N GLY A 213 -14.29 13.10 8.20
CA GLY A 213 -15.72 13.46 8.26
C GLY A 213 -16.62 12.24 8.06
N LEU A 214 -16.30 11.39 7.10
CA LEU A 214 -17.05 10.16 6.81
C LEU A 214 -17.00 9.19 8.01
N LYS A 215 -15.80 8.95 8.56
CA LYS A 215 -15.62 8.15 9.77
C LYS A 215 -16.44 8.67 10.95
N THR A 216 -16.37 9.98 11.19
CA THR A 216 -17.10 10.62 12.30
C THR A 216 -18.60 10.49 12.11
N ALA A 217 -19.14 10.60 10.89
CA ALA A 217 -20.55 10.40 10.60
C ALA A 217 -21.01 8.98 10.99
N VAL A 218 -20.23 7.94 10.66
CA VAL A 218 -20.55 6.55 11.03
C VAL A 218 -20.53 6.37 12.56
N ILE A 219 -19.52 6.91 13.24
CA ILE A 219 -19.41 6.84 14.69
C ILE A 219 -20.62 7.49 15.36
N ASN A 220 -21.00 8.69 14.93
CA ASN A 220 -22.14 9.42 15.47
C ASN A 220 -23.47 8.68 15.19
N LEU A 221 -23.62 8.10 14.00
CA LEU A 221 -24.79 7.30 13.64
C LEU A 221 -24.93 6.08 14.57
N ALA A 222 -23.84 5.33 14.76
CA ALA A 222 -23.83 4.15 15.63
C ALA A 222 -24.10 4.53 17.10
N HIS A 223 -23.53 5.62 17.59
CA HIS A 223 -23.74 6.10 18.94
C HIS A 223 -25.21 6.56 19.16
N ASN A 224 -25.77 7.34 18.23
CA ASN A 224 -27.14 7.85 18.31
C ASN A 224 -28.16 6.71 18.26
N ALA A 225 -27.97 5.70 17.42
CA ALA A 225 -28.82 4.53 17.36
C ALA A 225 -28.80 3.77 18.68
N GLY A 226 -27.61 3.56 19.27
CA GLY A 226 -27.46 2.91 20.58
C GLY A 226 -28.17 3.67 21.71
N GLN A 227 -28.12 5.03 21.71
CA GLN A 227 -28.83 5.84 22.70
C GLN A 227 -30.37 5.75 22.57
N LYS A 228 -30.86 5.59 21.36
CA LYS A 228 -32.32 5.48 21.09
C LYS A 228 -32.84 4.05 21.21
N GLY A 229 -31.96 3.06 21.36
CA GLY A 229 -32.33 1.64 21.29
C GLY A 229 -32.73 1.19 19.89
N GLU A 230 -32.27 1.89 18.86
CA GLU A 230 -32.51 1.55 17.44
C GLU A 230 -31.42 0.56 16.99
N GLU A 231 -31.81 -0.47 16.23
CA GLU A 231 -30.88 -1.39 15.61
C GLU A 231 -30.34 -0.84 14.28
N ILE A 232 -29.03 -0.94 14.09
CA ILE A 232 -28.41 -0.63 12.80
C ILE A 232 -28.31 -1.90 11.96
N ASN A 233 -28.76 -1.84 10.71
CA ASN A 233 -28.44 -2.87 9.75
C ASN A 233 -26.95 -2.71 9.35
N VAL A 234 -26.11 -3.59 9.89
CA VAL A 234 -24.64 -3.54 9.68
C VAL A 234 -24.26 -3.76 8.21
N SER A 235 -25.03 -4.59 7.49
CA SER A 235 -24.79 -4.84 6.06
C SER A 235 -25.05 -3.58 5.22
N ASP A 236 -26.18 -2.91 5.46
CA ASP A 236 -26.54 -1.68 4.75
C ASP A 236 -25.58 -0.53 5.08
N LEU A 237 -25.15 -0.43 6.36
CA LEU A 237 -24.17 0.58 6.75
C LEU A 237 -22.80 0.31 6.14
N ALA A 238 -22.37 -0.94 6.06
CA ALA A 238 -21.12 -1.33 5.40
C ALA A 238 -21.16 -1.03 3.89
N ALA A 239 -22.30 -1.29 3.24
CA ALA A 239 -22.55 -0.96 1.83
C ALA A 239 -22.53 0.54 1.58
N SER A 240 -23.30 1.32 2.38
CA SER A 240 -23.35 2.79 2.30
C SER A 240 -21.97 3.43 2.55
N PHE A 241 -21.18 2.88 3.49
CA PHE A 241 -19.81 3.33 3.77
C PHE A 241 -18.87 3.05 2.58
N SER A 242 -18.89 1.83 2.04
CA SER A 242 -18.08 1.46 0.88
C SER A 242 -18.41 2.32 -0.34
N ALA A 243 -19.70 2.60 -0.58
CA ALA A 243 -20.16 3.52 -1.61
C ALA A 243 -19.61 4.94 -1.39
N ALA A 244 -19.68 5.47 -0.16
CA ALA A 244 -19.17 6.80 0.14
C ALA A 244 -17.65 6.94 -0.06
N VAL A 245 -16.88 5.89 0.24
CA VAL A 245 -15.44 5.84 -0.07
C VAL A 245 -15.20 5.84 -1.57
N SER A 246 -15.92 5.00 -2.32
CA SER A 246 -15.81 4.90 -3.77
C SER A 246 -16.18 6.21 -4.45
N ASP A 247 -17.33 6.82 -4.09
CA ASP A 247 -17.81 8.13 -4.57
C ASP A 247 -16.82 9.27 -4.26
N THR A 248 -15.96 9.07 -3.26
CA THR A 248 -14.89 10.02 -2.93
C THR A 248 -13.67 9.84 -3.84
N LEU A 249 -13.28 8.62 -4.16
CA LEU A 249 -12.04 8.30 -4.88
C LEU A 249 -12.20 8.33 -6.40
N VAL A 250 -13.24 7.68 -6.92
CA VAL A 250 -13.42 7.45 -8.37
C VAL A 250 -13.58 8.74 -9.17
N PRO A 251 -14.42 9.72 -8.77
CA PRO A 251 -14.56 10.97 -9.52
C PRO A 251 -13.27 11.79 -9.57
N ARG A 252 -12.41 11.68 -8.56
CA ARG A 252 -11.11 12.37 -8.52
C ARG A 252 -10.08 11.73 -9.43
N LEU A 253 -10.07 10.41 -9.53
CA LEU A 253 -9.25 9.72 -10.53
C LEU A 253 -9.69 10.09 -11.94
N LYS A 254 -11.00 10.13 -12.20
CA LYS A 254 -11.57 10.59 -13.48
C LYS A 254 -11.12 11.99 -13.83
N LEU A 255 -11.27 12.93 -12.89
CA LEU A 255 -10.82 14.32 -13.07
C LEU A 255 -9.31 14.41 -13.33
N ALA A 256 -8.50 13.65 -12.60
CA ALA A 256 -7.06 13.62 -12.82
C ALA A 256 -6.70 13.06 -14.22
N ALA A 257 -7.43 12.06 -14.71
CA ALA A 257 -7.26 11.54 -16.07
C ALA A 257 -7.59 12.61 -17.12
N GLU A 258 -8.69 13.33 -16.94
CA GLU A 258 -9.08 14.45 -17.82
C GLU A 258 -8.05 15.59 -17.79
N MET A 259 -7.53 15.95 -16.63
CA MET A 259 -6.53 17.01 -16.47
C MET A 259 -5.15 16.66 -17.06
N THR A 260 -4.73 15.40 -16.97
CA THR A 260 -3.41 14.95 -17.42
C THR A 260 -3.39 14.44 -18.86
N GLY A 261 -4.54 14.01 -19.38
CA GLY A 261 -4.65 13.33 -20.67
C GLY A 261 -4.05 11.93 -20.67
N VAL A 262 -3.69 11.37 -19.51
CA VAL A 262 -3.17 10.00 -19.40
C VAL A 262 -4.33 9.01 -19.53
N THR A 263 -4.18 8.06 -20.44
CA THR A 263 -5.21 7.09 -20.79
C THR A 263 -4.98 5.71 -20.20
N THR A 264 -3.88 5.48 -19.48
CA THR A 264 -3.60 4.22 -18.79
C THR A 264 -3.85 4.40 -17.29
N LEU A 265 -4.93 3.80 -16.78
CA LEU A 265 -5.33 3.92 -15.38
C LEU A 265 -4.93 2.67 -14.60
N VAL A 266 -4.56 2.85 -13.34
CA VAL A 266 -4.14 1.77 -12.43
C VAL A 266 -4.72 2.02 -11.05
N ALA A 267 -5.12 0.95 -10.34
CA ALA A 267 -5.35 1.02 -8.90
C ALA A 267 -4.35 0.14 -8.16
N ALA A 268 -3.93 0.57 -6.97
CA ALA A 268 -2.91 -0.09 -6.14
C ALA A 268 -3.22 0.04 -4.64
N GLY A 269 -2.63 -0.85 -3.83
CA GLY A 269 -2.79 -0.88 -2.39
C GLY A 269 -3.97 -1.72 -1.93
N GLY A 270 -4.03 -2.00 -0.61
CA GLY A 270 -5.02 -2.91 -0.02
C GLY A 270 -6.49 -2.52 -0.25
N VAL A 271 -6.80 -1.23 -0.34
CA VAL A 271 -8.16 -0.74 -0.62
C VAL A 271 -8.59 -1.04 -2.07
N ALA A 272 -7.64 -1.19 -3.00
CA ALA A 272 -7.94 -1.62 -4.37
C ALA A 272 -8.50 -3.06 -4.45
N ALA A 273 -8.49 -3.81 -3.34
CA ALA A 273 -9.16 -5.11 -3.24
C ALA A 273 -10.68 -4.98 -2.97
N ASN A 274 -11.17 -3.81 -2.53
CA ASN A 274 -12.58 -3.59 -2.21
C ASN A 274 -13.46 -3.78 -3.45
N SER A 275 -14.49 -4.63 -3.34
CA SER A 275 -15.33 -5.06 -4.46
C SER A 275 -16.13 -3.90 -5.07
N ARG A 276 -16.67 -2.99 -4.23
CA ARG A 276 -17.41 -1.80 -4.70
C ARG A 276 -16.48 -0.86 -5.46
N LEU A 277 -15.32 -0.55 -4.91
CA LEU A 277 -14.34 0.33 -5.56
C LEU A 277 -13.91 -0.24 -6.92
N ARG A 278 -13.61 -1.55 -6.99
CA ARG A 278 -13.26 -2.20 -8.26
C ARG A 278 -14.37 -2.09 -9.30
N HIS A 279 -15.61 -2.32 -8.89
CA HIS A 279 -16.77 -2.18 -9.77
C HIS A 279 -16.88 -0.77 -10.35
N ASP A 280 -16.84 0.24 -9.48
CA ASP A 280 -17.02 1.64 -9.88
C ASP A 280 -15.84 2.16 -10.72
N LEU A 281 -14.62 1.69 -10.44
CA LEU A 281 -13.44 1.99 -11.26
C LEU A 281 -13.54 1.39 -12.67
N HIS A 282 -14.06 0.17 -12.82
CA HIS A 282 -14.32 -0.42 -14.14
C HIS A 282 -15.38 0.38 -14.89
N GLN A 283 -16.50 0.70 -14.24
CA GLN A 283 -17.55 1.49 -14.85
C GLN A 283 -17.01 2.86 -15.33
N MET A 284 -16.25 3.55 -14.50
CA MET A 284 -15.65 4.85 -14.87
C MET A 284 -14.67 4.70 -16.05
N ALA A 285 -13.87 3.65 -16.10
CA ALA A 285 -12.93 3.41 -17.19
C ALA A 285 -13.66 3.09 -18.51
N ASP A 286 -14.76 2.32 -18.45
CA ASP A 286 -15.64 2.06 -19.60
C ASP A 286 -16.27 3.34 -20.12
N GLU A 287 -16.75 4.23 -19.23
CA GLU A 287 -17.30 5.55 -19.61
C GLU A 287 -16.26 6.45 -20.31
N LEU A 288 -15.00 6.38 -19.87
CA LEU A 288 -13.89 7.13 -20.48
C LEU A 288 -13.34 6.47 -21.76
N GLY A 289 -13.65 5.20 -21.99
CA GLY A 289 -13.10 4.41 -23.10
C GLY A 289 -11.60 4.13 -22.96
N VAL A 290 -11.10 3.99 -21.72
CA VAL A 290 -9.69 3.75 -21.39
C VAL A 290 -9.52 2.47 -20.56
N PRO A 291 -8.37 1.76 -20.68
CA PRO A 291 -8.11 0.61 -19.83
C PRO A 291 -7.83 1.01 -18.38
N ILE A 292 -8.28 0.18 -17.43
CA ILE A 292 -7.88 0.23 -16.04
C ILE A 292 -7.29 -1.11 -15.61
N TYR A 293 -6.15 -1.07 -14.94
CA TYR A 293 -5.43 -2.23 -14.45
C TYR A 293 -5.51 -2.27 -12.93
N MET A 294 -5.91 -3.42 -12.40
CA MET A 294 -5.99 -3.65 -10.95
C MET A 294 -5.39 -5.02 -10.64
N PRO A 295 -4.40 -5.12 -9.73
CA PRO A 295 -3.72 -6.38 -9.49
C PRO A 295 -4.69 -7.41 -8.89
N PRO A 296 -4.38 -8.71 -9.00
CA PRO A 296 -5.13 -9.75 -8.30
C PRO A 296 -5.07 -9.50 -6.79
N LEU A 297 -6.07 -9.99 -6.05
CA LEU A 297 -6.21 -9.76 -4.62
C LEU A 297 -4.96 -10.14 -3.82
N SER A 298 -4.25 -11.17 -4.26
CA SER A 298 -3.00 -11.65 -3.64
C SER A 298 -1.83 -10.66 -3.73
N LEU A 299 -1.89 -9.65 -4.61
CA LEU A 299 -0.87 -8.61 -4.78
C LEU A 299 -1.35 -7.22 -4.33
N CYS A 300 -2.59 -7.09 -3.84
CA CYS A 300 -3.10 -5.81 -3.34
C CYS A 300 -2.53 -5.44 -1.96
N GLY A 301 -2.39 -6.43 -1.05
CA GLY A 301 -1.82 -6.23 0.29
C GLY A 301 -0.30 -6.13 0.28
N ASP A 302 0.28 -5.91 1.46
CA ASP A 302 1.72 -5.83 1.64
C ASP A 302 2.38 -7.17 1.31
N ASN A 303 3.36 -7.14 0.43
CA ASN A 303 4.09 -8.32 0.00
C ASN A 303 5.49 -7.92 -0.53
N ALA A 304 6.42 -8.86 -0.56
CA ALA A 304 7.77 -8.55 -1.02
C ALA A 304 7.93 -8.59 -2.55
N ALA A 305 7.00 -9.24 -3.27
CA ALA A 305 7.08 -9.26 -4.73
C ALA A 305 6.95 -7.85 -5.32
N MET A 306 6.05 -7.02 -4.78
CA MET A 306 5.88 -5.62 -5.18
C MET A 306 7.16 -4.79 -4.97
N ILE A 307 7.90 -5.09 -3.89
CA ILE A 307 9.16 -4.43 -3.59
C ILE A 307 10.25 -4.87 -4.57
N GLY A 308 10.31 -6.16 -4.90
CA GLY A 308 11.25 -6.68 -5.90
C GLY A 308 11.00 -6.15 -7.30
N ALA A 309 9.73 -5.96 -7.67
CA ALA A 309 9.37 -5.34 -8.94
C ALA A 309 9.89 -3.90 -9.04
N GLN A 310 9.61 -3.07 -8.03
CA GLN A 310 10.11 -1.68 -8.02
C GLN A 310 11.64 -1.64 -7.93
N ALA A 311 12.25 -2.53 -7.14
CA ALA A 311 13.69 -2.58 -6.96
C ALA A 311 14.46 -2.78 -8.28
N TYR A 312 13.92 -3.54 -9.22
CA TYR A 312 14.52 -3.72 -10.53
C TYR A 312 14.68 -2.39 -11.28
N TYR A 313 13.65 -1.56 -11.30
CA TYR A 313 13.71 -0.26 -11.96
C TYR A 313 14.55 0.75 -11.19
N GLU A 314 14.54 0.72 -9.86
CA GLU A 314 15.46 1.54 -9.05
C GLU A 314 16.93 1.16 -9.34
N TYR A 315 17.23 -0.14 -9.52
CA TYR A 315 18.56 -0.60 -9.89
C TYR A 315 18.99 -0.10 -11.27
N LEU A 316 18.10 -0.22 -12.27
CA LEU A 316 18.40 0.26 -13.64
C LEU A 316 18.63 1.78 -13.67
N ALA A 317 17.96 2.53 -12.81
CA ALA A 317 18.15 3.97 -12.65
C ALA A 317 19.39 4.34 -11.81
N GLY A 318 20.16 3.35 -11.33
CA GLY A 318 21.35 3.59 -10.48
C GLY A 318 21.03 3.98 -9.04
N ASN A 319 19.79 3.81 -8.58
CA ASN A 319 19.34 4.16 -7.24
C ASN A 319 19.68 3.05 -6.24
N THR A 320 20.96 2.77 -6.04
CA THR A 320 21.45 1.79 -5.07
C THR A 320 21.82 2.45 -3.74
N GLY A 321 21.60 1.73 -2.64
CA GLY A 321 21.98 2.17 -1.30
C GLY A 321 23.37 1.74 -0.90
N THR A 322 23.85 2.30 0.19
CA THR A 322 25.11 1.93 0.84
C THR A 322 24.82 1.27 2.18
N ILE A 323 25.84 0.75 2.84
CA ILE A 323 25.73 0.24 4.22
C ILE A 323 25.23 1.30 5.21
N TRP A 324 25.38 2.58 4.87
CA TRP A 324 24.92 3.73 5.67
C TRP A 324 23.47 4.13 5.38
N GLN A 325 22.80 3.44 4.44
CA GLN A 325 21.39 3.68 4.16
C GLN A 325 20.56 3.50 5.42
N ASN A 326 19.68 4.48 5.71
CA ASN A 326 18.75 4.41 6.83
C ASN A 326 17.32 4.13 6.35
N ALA A 327 16.45 3.72 7.27
CA ALA A 327 15.01 3.69 7.08
C ALA A 327 14.36 4.98 7.60
N PHE A 328 13.19 5.33 7.06
CA PHE A 328 12.47 6.56 7.39
C PHE A 328 10.98 6.28 7.54
N ALA A 329 10.39 6.70 8.67
CA ALA A 329 8.95 6.54 8.91
C ALA A 329 8.10 7.26 7.87
N THR A 330 8.62 8.37 7.32
CA THR A 330 7.95 9.18 6.30
C THR A 330 8.90 9.49 5.15
N ALA A 331 8.37 9.44 3.93
CA ALA A 331 9.02 9.91 2.72
C ALA A 331 7.95 10.28 1.71
N GLU A 332 8.21 11.30 0.91
CA GLU A 332 7.38 11.59 -0.24
C GLU A 332 7.69 10.60 -1.38
N ILE A 333 6.68 10.26 -2.17
CA ILE A 333 6.85 9.29 -3.27
C ILE A 333 7.82 9.80 -4.35
N SER A 334 7.99 11.09 -4.49
CA SER A 334 8.95 11.75 -5.39
C SER A 334 10.41 11.63 -4.91
N GLU A 335 10.64 11.35 -3.61
CA GLU A 335 11.99 11.26 -3.06
C GLU A 335 12.71 9.98 -3.49
N LYS A 336 13.99 10.13 -3.88
CA LYS A 336 14.88 8.98 -4.07
C LYS A 336 15.41 8.52 -2.72
N ILE A 337 14.95 7.36 -2.26
CA ILE A 337 15.29 6.86 -0.92
C ILE A 337 16.80 6.67 -0.75
N CYS A 338 17.53 6.25 -1.77
CA CYS A 338 19.00 6.11 -1.74
C CYS A 338 19.74 7.44 -1.49
N GLN A 339 19.12 8.58 -1.79
CA GLN A 339 19.69 9.92 -1.59
C GLN A 339 19.20 10.59 -0.30
N LYS A 340 18.21 9.99 0.39
CA LYS A 340 17.69 10.49 1.66
C LYS A 340 18.71 10.20 2.76
N HIS A 341 19.30 11.27 3.30
CA HIS A 341 20.30 11.16 4.37
C HIS A 341 19.65 11.49 5.72
N GLY A 342 19.90 10.65 6.74
CA GLY A 342 19.52 10.92 8.12
C GLY A 342 20.17 12.21 8.66
N ILE A 343 19.72 12.66 9.83
CA ILE A 343 20.03 13.96 10.51
C ILE A 343 21.55 14.27 10.63
N ALA A 344 22.44 13.28 10.44
CA ALA A 344 23.89 13.45 10.63
C ALA A 344 24.57 14.46 9.69
N LYS A 345 24.02 14.81 8.51
CA LYS A 345 24.62 15.78 7.59
C LYS A 345 24.36 17.25 7.96
N LYS A 346 23.39 17.56 8.83
CA LYS A 346 23.17 18.96 9.26
C LYS A 346 24.22 19.48 10.23
N ARG A 347 25.07 18.63 10.86
CA ARG A 347 26.12 19.04 11.78
C ARG A 347 27.49 19.30 11.14
N ALA A 348 27.70 18.93 9.88
CA ALA A 348 28.98 19.14 9.19
C ALA A 348 29.10 20.46 8.41
N LYS A 349 28.09 21.35 8.51
CA LYS A 349 28.08 22.68 7.87
C LYS A 349 27.99 23.85 8.89
N ARG A 350 28.53 23.68 10.11
CA ARG A 350 28.75 24.78 11.04
C ARG A 350 30.21 24.87 11.40
#